data_ead92acfa450313db31ca32bf04d7dc4
#
_entry.id   ead92acfa450313db31ca32bf04d7dc4
#
_cell.length_a   1.000
_cell.length_b   1.000
_cell.length_c   1.000
_cell.angle_alpha   90.00
_cell.angle_beta   90.00
_cell.angle_gamma   90.00
#
_symmetry.space_group_name_H-M   'P 1'
#
loop_
_entity.id
_entity.type
_entity.pdbx_description
1 polymer ?
#
loop_
_entity_poly.entity_id
_entity_poly.type
_entity_poly.pdbx_seq_one_letter_code
_entity_poly.pdbx_strand_id
1 'polypeptide(L)'
;MKKTAVAIAVAVASTSIMAAPAGAIMGGRAQSTDSLALLFFGNAQCSGTVIAPDWVVTAKHCIHQGDSAIIIKKQTHYPAEAILHPKDDIALVRLDRPTDVPPAQLSGSNLHPGERGTVVGWGGGEFTGALMADAVVQRRVHNLPAPLNNVTVIESQIERGRIEFGDSGGPLFDGDGRLAGVQSAAAGPGTVAFHVPVTEHMDWICRHSGLQRTKISDQPSVNVDSKAHPTYVPQPRFPVIGSSVIESLLNYNFDLRYFQMPTSS
;
A
#
# COMPACT_ATOMS: atom_id res chain seq x y z
N MET A 1 70.45 -25.57 -24.79
CA MET A 1 69.20 -25.97 -24.04
C MET A 1 68.39 -24.74 -23.81
N LYS A 2 67.31 -24.54 -24.60
CA LYS A 2 66.37 -23.36 -24.47
C LYS A 2 65.26 -23.76 -23.53
N LYS A 3 65.10 -23.04 -22.42
CA LYS A 3 63.98 -23.21 -21.47
C LYS A 3 62.77 -22.31 -21.93
N THR A 4 61.70 -22.96 -22.36
CA THR A 4 60.48 -22.33 -22.73
C THR A 4 59.63 -22.15 -21.45
N ALA A 5 59.33 -20.89 -21.03
CA ALA A 5 58.43 -20.58 -19.94
C ALA A 5 56.99 -20.50 -20.48
N VAL A 6 56.11 -21.34 -19.94
CA VAL A 6 54.68 -21.29 -20.24
C VAL A 6 54.03 -20.37 -19.19
N ALA A 7 53.50 -19.26 -19.66
CA ALA A 7 52.70 -18.36 -18.81
C ALA A 7 51.23 -18.83 -18.82
N ILE A 8 50.71 -19.22 -17.66
CA ILE A 8 49.30 -19.56 -17.46
C ILE A 8 48.58 -18.25 -17.09
N ALA A 9 47.76 -17.75 -18.01
CA ALA A 9 46.87 -16.63 -17.73
C ALA A 9 45.60 -17.15 -17.01
N VAL A 10 45.43 -16.80 -15.73
CA VAL A 10 44.19 -17.06 -14.98
C VAL A 10 43.20 -15.93 -15.28
N ALA A 11 42.18 -16.23 -16.06
CA ALA A 11 41.09 -15.34 -16.29
C ALA A 11 40.16 -15.37 -15.06
N VAL A 12 40.17 -14.32 -14.24
CA VAL A 12 39.20 -14.12 -13.17
C VAL A 12 37.93 -13.60 -13.82
N ALA A 13 36.93 -14.47 -13.97
CA ALA A 13 35.59 -14.08 -14.37
C ALA A 13 34.90 -13.36 -13.18
N SER A 14 34.83 -12.04 -13.24
CA SER A 14 34.08 -11.24 -12.30
C SER A 14 32.59 -11.44 -12.60
N THR A 15 31.93 -12.33 -11.87
CA THR A 15 30.45 -12.41 -11.85
C THR A 15 29.94 -11.20 -11.10
N SER A 16 29.51 -10.17 -11.83
CA SER A 16 28.71 -9.08 -11.27
C SER A 16 27.38 -9.65 -10.84
N ILE A 17 27.20 -9.87 -9.55
CA ILE A 17 25.89 -10.13 -8.98
C ILE A 17 25.12 -8.82 -9.12
N MET A 18 24.28 -8.70 -10.14
CA MET A 18 23.30 -7.63 -10.22
C MET A 18 22.29 -7.89 -9.10
N ALA A 19 22.37 -7.10 -8.01
CA ALA A 19 21.29 -7.03 -7.04
C ALA A 19 20.03 -6.59 -7.80
N ALA A 20 19.00 -7.42 -7.79
CA ALA A 20 17.71 -7.02 -8.30
C ALA A 20 17.22 -5.80 -7.49
N PRO A 21 16.70 -4.75 -8.13
CA PRO A 21 16.17 -3.61 -7.40
C PRO A 21 15.06 -4.08 -6.46
N ALA A 22 15.18 -3.70 -5.19
CA ALA A 22 14.11 -3.90 -4.22
C ALA A 22 12.97 -2.94 -4.60
N GLY A 23 11.89 -3.48 -5.12
CA GLY A 23 10.71 -2.71 -5.54
C GLY A 23 9.56 -2.89 -4.55
N ALA A 24 8.59 -2.00 -4.63
CA ALA A 24 7.28 -2.09 -3.96
C ALA A 24 6.67 -3.48 -4.19
N ILE A 25 5.95 -4.04 -3.22
CA ILE A 25 5.52 -5.44 -3.23
C ILE A 25 6.66 -6.34 -3.73
N MET A 26 7.68 -6.53 -2.91
CA MET A 26 8.94 -7.16 -3.31
C MET A 26 8.70 -8.48 -4.06
N GLY A 27 9.26 -8.58 -5.28
CA GLY A 27 9.04 -9.72 -6.17
C GLY A 27 7.76 -9.63 -7.03
N GLY A 28 6.97 -8.56 -6.90
CA GLY A 28 5.83 -8.28 -7.77
C GLY A 28 6.22 -7.83 -9.19
N ARG A 29 5.22 -7.52 -10.01
CA ARG A 29 5.40 -6.98 -11.37
C ARG A 29 5.44 -5.47 -11.33
N ALA A 30 6.31 -4.86 -12.15
CA ALA A 30 6.32 -3.42 -12.37
C ALA A 30 5.04 -2.99 -13.11
N GLN A 31 4.03 -2.61 -12.36
CA GLN A 31 2.75 -2.14 -12.89
C GLN A 31 2.07 -1.29 -11.82
N SER A 32 1.41 -0.22 -12.24
CA SER A 32 0.66 0.68 -11.39
C SER A 32 -0.72 0.93 -11.98
N THR A 33 -1.59 1.50 -11.17
CA THR A 33 -2.86 2.07 -11.61
C THR A 33 -2.81 3.58 -11.47
N ASP A 34 -3.54 4.28 -12.33
CA ASP A 34 -3.61 5.74 -12.31
C ASP A 34 -4.12 6.30 -10.98
N SER A 35 -5.02 5.57 -10.33
CA SER A 35 -5.61 5.93 -9.04
C SER A 35 -4.71 5.68 -7.83
N LEU A 36 -3.52 5.09 -8.01
CA LEU A 36 -2.61 4.85 -6.88
C LEU A 36 -1.93 6.15 -6.44
N ALA A 37 -1.97 6.40 -5.14
CA ALA A 37 -1.30 7.51 -4.48
C ALA A 37 -0.16 7.01 -3.58
N LEU A 38 0.96 7.75 -3.56
CA LEU A 38 2.03 7.59 -2.57
C LEU A 38 1.83 8.65 -1.49
N LEU A 39 1.76 8.23 -0.23
CA LEU A 39 1.48 9.10 0.90
C LEU A 39 2.69 9.20 1.83
N PHE A 40 2.95 10.41 2.28
CA PHE A 40 3.88 10.72 3.36
C PHE A 40 3.13 11.47 4.45
N PHE A 41 3.20 11.00 5.69
CA PHE A 41 2.67 11.65 6.87
C PHE A 41 3.68 11.52 8.01
N GLY A 42 4.35 12.60 8.36
CA GLY A 42 5.49 12.55 9.28
C GLY A 42 6.57 11.59 8.74
N ASN A 43 6.89 10.58 9.52
CA ASN A 43 7.90 9.57 9.14
C ASN A 43 7.30 8.31 8.45
N ALA A 44 5.99 8.30 8.17
CA ALA A 44 5.34 7.17 7.52
C ALA A 44 5.31 7.35 6.00
N GLN A 45 5.72 6.31 5.28
CA GLN A 45 5.44 6.14 3.86
C GLN A 45 4.33 5.11 3.70
N CYS A 46 3.32 5.44 2.94
CA CYS A 46 2.16 4.58 2.70
C CYS A 46 1.69 4.68 1.25
N SER A 47 0.76 3.81 0.93
CA SER A 47 -0.01 3.84 -0.32
C SER A 47 -1.44 4.30 -0.05
N GLY A 48 -2.15 4.71 -1.10
CA GLY A 48 -3.57 5.03 -1.04
C GLY A 48 -4.19 4.94 -2.40
N THR A 49 -5.50 5.12 -2.45
CA THR A 49 -6.27 5.03 -3.68
C THR A 49 -7.15 6.27 -3.85
N VAL A 50 -7.00 6.96 -4.97
CA VAL A 50 -7.92 8.03 -5.37
C VAL A 50 -9.28 7.41 -5.66
N ILE A 51 -10.31 7.81 -4.91
CA ILE A 51 -11.70 7.32 -5.04
C ILE A 51 -12.67 8.40 -5.55
N ALA A 52 -12.25 9.66 -5.47
CA ALA A 52 -12.91 10.82 -6.06
C ALA A 52 -11.85 11.84 -6.45
N PRO A 53 -12.17 12.86 -7.27
CA PRO A 53 -11.15 13.83 -7.72
C PRO A 53 -10.36 14.48 -6.59
N ASP A 54 -10.94 14.63 -5.40
CA ASP A 54 -10.33 15.26 -4.24
C ASP A 54 -10.25 14.34 -3.02
N TRP A 55 -10.50 13.03 -3.17
CA TRP A 55 -10.47 12.07 -2.06
C TRP A 55 -9.59 10.87 -2.32
N VAL A 56 -8.75 10.57 -1.35
CA VAL A 56 -7.91 9.37 -1.27
C VAL A 56 -8.36 8.54 -0.07
N VAL A 57 -8.54 7.23 -0.25
CA VAL A 57 -8.68 6.26 0.84
C VAL A 57 -7.34 5.61 1.12
N THR A 58 -7.03 5.42 2.41
CA THR A 58 -5.79 4.80 2.90
C THR A 58 -6.04 4.10 4.25
N ALA A 59 -5.01 3.52 4.85
CA ALA A 59 -5.09 2.98 6.20
C ALA A 59 -5.02 4.09 7.26
N LYS A 60 -5.78 3.94 8.36
CA LYS A 60 -5.78 4.90 9.46
C LYS A 60 -4.41 5.04 10.12
N HIS A 61 -3.69 3.93 10.28
CA HIS A 61 -2.35 3.93 10.87
C HIS A 61 -1.31 4.67 10.01
N CYS A 62 -1.63 5.03 8.77
CA CYS A 62 -0.77 5.87 7.91
C CYS A 62 -0.81 7.35 8.28
N ILE A 63 -1.85 7.79 8.99
CA ILE A 63 -2.07 9.21 9.29
C ILE A 63 -1.33 9.58 10.58
N HIS A 64 -0.24 10.32 10.44
CA HIS A 64 0.57 10.83 11.53
C HIS A 64 0.63 12.36 11.48
N GLN A 65 0.96 12.95 12.62
CA GLN A 65 1.26 14.39 12.68
C GLN A 65 2.64 14.68 12.08
N GLY A 66 2.81 15.83 11.50
CA GLY A 66 4.04 16.30 10.87
C GLY A 66 3.83 16.67 9.41
N ASP A 67 4.94 16.96 8.74
CA ASP A 67 4.94 17.27 7.31
C ASP A 67 4.30 16.13 6.52
N SER A 68 3.49 16.50 5.55
CA SER A 68 2.75 15.53 4.77
C SER A 68 2.65 15.92 3.30
N ALA A 69 2.70 14.91 2.43
CA ALA A 69 2.54 15.07 1.00
C ALA A 69 1.90 13.83 0.40
N ILE A 70 1.14 14.02 -0.68
CA ILE A 70 0.48 12.96 -1.42
C ILE A 70 0.90 13.10 -2.87
N ILE A 71 1.51 12.05 -3.42
CA ILE A 71 2.01 12.07 -4.80
C ILE A 71 1.11 11.19 -5.66
N ILE A 72 0.50 11.80 -6.68
CA ILE A 72 -0.38 11.15 -7.63
C ILE A 72 0.14 11.45 -9.03
N LYS A 73 0.56 10.44 -9.79
CA LYS A 73 1.13 10.62 -11.15
C LYS A 73 2.17 11.75 -11.24
N LYS A 74 3.13 11.79 -10.33
CA LYS A 74 4.21 12.81 -10.27
C LYS A 74 3.72 14.22 -9.90
N GLN A 75 2.47 14.41 -9.53
CA GLN A 75 1.96 15.68 -9.00
C GLN A 75 1.91 15.58 -7.47
N THR A 76 2.40 16.60 -6.79
CA THR A 76 2.33 16.70 -5.34
C THR A 76 1.04 17.41 -4.96
N HIS A 77 0.28 16.77 -4.08
CA HIS A 77 -0.89 17.31 -3.39
C HIS A 77 -0.61 17.33 -1.89
N TYR A 78 -1.41 18.10 -1.17
CA TYR A 78 -1.34 18.19 0.29
C TYR A 78 -2.66 17.80 0.91
N PRO A 79 -2.66 17.19 2.11
CA PRO A 79 -3.91 16.88 2.79
C PRO A 79 -4.55 18.17 3.31
N ALA A 80 -5.76 18.48 2.85
CA ALA A 80 -6.59 19.54 3.39
C ALA A 80 -7.38 19.07 4.62
N GLU A 81 -7.66 17.76 4.71
CA GLU A 81 -8.40 17.13 5.79
C GLU A 81 -8.09 15.64 5.83
N ALA A 82 -8.04 15.06 7.02
CA ALA A 82 -7.99 13.62 7.21
C ALA A 82 -9.10 13.16 8.15
N ILE A 83 -9.92 12.22 7.70
CA ILE A 83 -11.03 11.65 8.45
C ILE A 83 -10.71 10.20 8.80
N LEU A 84 -10.50 9.93 10.08
CA LEU A 84 -10.16 8.62 10.59
C LEU A 84 -11.43 7.84 10.95
N HIS A 85 -11.53 6.59 10.50
CA HIS A 85 -12.63 5.74 10.95
C HIS A 85 -12.51 5.48 12.47
N PRO A 86 -13.61 5.54 13.24
CA PRO A 86 -13.53 5.48 14.69
C PRO A 86 -13.00 4.15 15.23
N LYS A 87 -13.21 3.05 14.52
CA LYS A 87 -12.84 1.69 14.95
C LYS A 87 -11.77 1.09 14.06
N ASP A 88 -12.05 1.00 12.77
CA ASP A 88 -11.31 0.21 11.81
C ASP A 88 -10.11 0.98 11.24
N ASP A 89 -9.17 0.24 10.68
CA ASP A 89 -7.92 0.78 10.15
C ASP A 89 -8.10 1.31 8.72
N ILE A 90 -8.99 2.30 8.58
CA ILE A 90 -9.25 2.99 7.32
C ILE A 90 -9.39 4.49 7.57
N ALA A 91 -8.92 5.30 6.63
CA ALA A 91 -9.00 6.75 6.66
C ALA A 91 -9.30 7.32 5.27
N LEU A 92 -9.91 8.49 5.24
CA LEU A 92 -10.08 9.30 4.05
C LEU A 92 -9.23 10.57 4.17
N VAL A 93 -8.58 10.93 3.09
CA VAL A 93 -7.79 12.16 3.00
C VAL A 93 -8.35 13.00 1.87
N ARG A 94 -8.78 14.22 2.18
CA ARG A 94 -9.17 15.20 1.18
C ARG A 94 -7.93 15.96 0.70
N LEU A 95 -7.78 16.04 -0.60
CA LEU A 95 -6.68 16.77 -1.25
C LEU A 95 -6.91 18.27 -1.18
N ASP A 96 -5.83 19.05 -1.19
CA ASP A 96 -5.84 20.52 -1.27
C ASP A 96 -6.48 21.05 -2.56
N ARG A 97 -6.43 20.27 -3.63
CA ARG A 97 -7.05 20.50 -4.92
C ARG A 97 -7.39 19.18 -5.62
N PRO A 98 -8.37 19.18 -6.51
CA PRO A 98 -8.69 17.99 -7.29
C PRO A 98 -7.51 17.51 -8.15
N THR A 99 -7.44 16.20 -8.34
CA THR A 99 -6.59 15.55 -9.33
C THR A 99 -7.39 15.20 -10.58
N ASP A 100 -6.71 15.09 -11.71
CA ASP A 100 -7.29 14.71 -13.02
C ASP A 100 -7.22 13.20 -13.30
N VAL A 101 -6.66 12.42 -12.37
CA VAL A 101 -6.59 10.97 -12.57
C VAL A 101 -7.97 10.32 -12.43
N PRO A 102 -8.28 9.29 -13.23
CA PRO A 102 -9.50 8.52 -13.07
C PRO A 102 -9.58 7.88 -11.69
N PRO A 103 -10.61 8.18 -10.88
CA PRO A 103 -10.79 7.53 -9.59
C PRO A 103 -11.08 6.04 -9.73
N ALA A 104 -10.61 5.23 -8.77
CA ALA A 104 -11.01 3.85 -8.66
C ALA A 104 -12.48 3.73 -8.28
N GLN A 105 -13.20 2.84 -8.93
CA GLN A 105 -14.57 2.50 -8.55
C GLN A 105 -14.55 1.63 -7.31
N LEU A 106 -15.47 1.86 -6.37
CA LEU A 106 -15.65 1.00 -5.21
C LEU A 106 -16.34 -0.30 -5.61
N SER A 107 -15.86 -1.43 -5.10
CA SER A 107 -16.50 -2.72 -5.34
C SER A 107 -17.88 -2.77 -4.66
N GLY A 108 -18.86 -3.29 -5.39
CA GLY A 108 -20.18 -3.65 -4.86
C GLY A 108 -20.30 -5.11 -4.48
N SER A 109 -19.22 -5.88 -4.53
CA SER A 109 -19.19 -7.29 -4.15
C SER A 109 -18.21 -7.55 -3.02
N ASN A 110 -18.57 -8.45 -2.11
CA ASN A 110 -17.65 -8.96 -1.12
C ASN A 110 -16.70 -9.98 -1.77
N LEU A 111 -15.46 -9.98 -1.34
CA LEU A 111 -14.51 -11.00 -1.76
C LEU A 111 -14.69 -12.27 -0.94
N HIS A 112 -14.79 -13.43 -1.62
CA HIS A 112 -14.99 -14.74 -1.02
C HIS A 112 -13.73 -15.61 -1.09
N PRO A 113 -13.58 -16.60 -0.21
CA PRO A 113 -12.48 -17.55 -0.26
C PRO A 113 -12.31 -18.18 -1.64
N GLY A 114 -11.06 -18.18 -2.14
CA GLY A 114 -10.70 -18.69 -3.47
C GLY A 114 -10.76 -17.64 -4.58
N GLU A 115 -11.41 -16.49 -4.37
CA GLU A 115 -11.42 -15.41 -5.36
C GLU A 115 -10.07 -14.74 -5.46
N ARG A 116 -9.79 -14.22 -6.66
CA ARG A 116 -8.55 -13.53 -6.98
C ARG A 116 -8.75 -12.04 -6.98
N GLY A 117 -7.75 -11.35 -6.48
CA GLY A 117 -7.63 -9.92 -6.54
C GLY A 117 -6.21 -9.49 -6.91
N THR A 118 -6.00 -8.19 -6.96
CA THR A 118 -4.70 -7.60 -7.26
C THR A 118 -4.37 -6.55 -6.20
N VAL A 119 -3.20 -6.67 -5.59
CA VAL A 119 -2.65 -5.66 -4.67
C VAL A 119 -1.66 -4.78 -5.41
N VAL A 120 -1.65 -3.49 -5.09
CA VAL A 120 -0.73 -2.51 -5.68
C VAL A 120 -0.22 -1.60 -4.57
N GLY A 121 1.08 -1.28 -4.59
CA GLY A 121 1.64 -0.42 -3.55
C GLY A 121 2.98 0.19 -3.90
N TRP A 122 3.47 1.02 -2.98
CA TRP A 122 4.74 1.74 -3.03
C TRP A 122 5.74 1.23 -1.97
N GLY A 123 5.53 0.04 -1.42
CA GLY A 123 6.40 -0.53 -0.39
C GLY A 123 7.78 -0.91 -0.93
N GLY A 124 8.69 -1.29 0.00
CA GLY A 124 10.03 -1.79 -0.36
C GLY A 124 11.17 -0.77 -0.37
N GLY A 125 10.91 0.48 0.01
CA GLY A 125 11.96 1.46 0.40
C GLY A 125 12.80 2.08 -0.71
N GLU A 126 12.70 1.63 -1.96
CA GLU A 126 13.35 2.27 -3.11
C GLU A 126 12.30 2.78 -4.09
N PHE A 127 12.46 4.02 -4.56
CA PHE A 127 11.55 4.68 -5.52
C PHE A 127 11.68 4.12 -6.93
N THR A 128 11.57 2.80 -7.06
CA THR A 128 11.65 2.12 -8.36
C THR A 128 10.32 2.13 -9.11
N GLY A 129 9.27 2.66 -8.49
CA GLY A 129 7.91 2.66 -9.01
C GLY A 129 6.99 1.73 -8.21
N ALA A 130 5.69 1.87 -8.40
CA ALA A 130 4.72 0.97 -7.80
C ALA A 130 4.81 -0.42 -8.39
N LEU A 131 4.60 -1.44 -7.56
CA LEU A 131 4.51 -2.82 -7.98
C LEU A 131 3.14 -3.41 -7.66
N MET A 132 2.86 -4.52 -8.33
CA MET A 132 1.59 -5.23 -8.28
C MET A 132 1.84 -6.73 -8.06
N ALA A 133 1.00 -7.36 -7.27
CA ALA A 133 0.95 -8.82 -7.15
C ALA A 133 -0.48 -9.34 -7.15
N ASP A 134 -0.62 -10.59 -7.55
CA ASP A 134 -1.89 -11.30 -7.46
C ASP A 134 -2.08 -11.79 -6.02
N ALA A 135 -3.30 -11.70 -5.54
CA ALA A 135 -3.72 -12.15 -4.23
C ALA A 135 -4.88 -13.14 -4.35
N VAL A 136 -4.86 -14.17 -3.53
CA VAL A 136 -5.98 -15.13 -3.43
C VAL A 136 -6.58 -14.99 -2.04
N VAL A 137 -7.87 -14.67 -1.99
CA VAL A 137 -8.62 -14.53 -0.75
C VAL A 137 -8.69 -15.88 -0.05
N GLN A 138 -8.31 -15.93 1.22
CA GLN A 138 -8.34 -17.13 2.03
C GLN A 138 -9.61 -17.20 2.88
N ARG A 139 -9.94 -16.09 3.55
CA ARG A 139 -11.06 -16.02 4.49
C ARG A 139 -11.27 -14.59 4.99
N ARG A 140 -12.36 -14.39 5.73
CA ARG A 140 -12.54 -13.22 6.60
C ARG A 140 -12.12 -13.55 8.02
N VAL A 141 -11.38 -12.67 8.66
CA VAL A 141 -10.82 -12.91 10.00
C VAL A 141 -11.16 -11.76 10.93
N HIS A 142 -11.47 -12.05 12.17
CA HIS A 142 -11.64 -11.09 13.26
C HIS A 142 -10.79 -11.50 14.49
N ASN A 143 -10.75 -10.66 15.50
CA ASN A 143 -9.96 -10.87 16.73
C ASN A 143 -8.46 -11.04 16.49
N LEU A 144 -7.91 -10.37 15.51
CA LEU A 144 -6.47 -10.30 15.31
C LEU A 144 -5.79 -9.55 16.47
N PRO A 145 -4.51 -9.83 16.76
CA PRO A 145 -3.74 -9.05 17.73
C PRO A 145 -3.64 -7.57 17.32
N ALA A 146 -3.30 -6.70 18.26
CA ALA A 146 -3.02 -5.29 17.95
C ALA A 146 -2.02 -5.17 16.80
N PRO A 147 -2.20 -4.19 15.90
CA PRO A 147 -3.16 -3.09 15.94
C PRO A 147 -4.55 -3.41 15.35
N LEU A 148 -4.79 -4.63 14.88
CA LEU A 148 -6.02 -5.05 14.21
C LEU A 148 -7.08 -5.66 15.14
N ASN A 149 -6.90 -5.50 16.45
CA ASN A 149 -7.87 -6.01 17.42
C ASN A 149 -9.26 -5.39 17.21
N ASN A 150 -10.27 -6.24 17.22
CA ASN A 150 -11.68 -5.91 17.00
C ASN A 150 -12.04 -5.42 15.57
N VAL A 151 -11.13 -5.56 14.62
CA VAL A 151 -11.39 -5.28 13.20
C VAL A 151 -11.68 -6.59 12.47
N THR A 152 -12.61 -6.56 11.53
CA THR A 152 -12.77 -7.64 10.55
C THR A 152 -11.95 -7.30 9.31
N VAL A 153 -11.17 -8.25 8.84
CA VAL A 153 -10.33 -8.09 7.64
C VAL A 153 -10.48 -9.27 6.68
N ILE A 154 -10.16 -9.01 5.43
CA ILE A 154 -9.96 -10.03 4.40
C ILE A 154 -8.51 -10.49 4.50
N GLU A 155 -8.30 -11.79 4.75
CA GLU A 155 -6.99 -12.43 4.67
C GLU A 155 -6.77 -12.94 3.26
N SER A 156 -5.65 -12.60 2.66
CA SER A 156 -5.27 -13.07 1.32
C SER A 156 -3.83 -13.60 1.30
N GLN A 157 -3.59 -14.62 0.48
CA GLN A 157 -2.27 -15.11 0.13
C GLN A 157 -1.74 -14.34 -1.07
N ILE A 158 -0.57 -13.72 -0.94
CA ILE A 158 0.11 -13.03 -2.03
C ILE A 158 0.85 -14.07 -2.87
N GLU A 159 0.59 -14.07 -4.18
CA GLU A 159 1.26 -14.91 -5.15
C GLU A 159 2.41 -14.12 -5.81
N ARG A 160 3.61 -14.68 -5.78
CA ARG A 160 4.82 -14.07 -6.39
C ARG A 160 5.06 -12.64 -5.93
N GLY A 161 5.41 -12.52 -4.68
CA GLY A 161 5.71 -11.25 -4.04
C GLY A 161 5.39 -11.28 -2.56
N ARG A 162 5.60 -10.16 -1.92
CA ARG A 162 5.27 -9.97 -0.51
C ARG A 162 4.97 -8.51 -0.22
N ILE A 163 4.09 -8.29 0.73
CA ILE A 163 3.78 -6.97 1.27
C ILE A 163 4.97 -6.47 2.09
N GLU A 164 5.33 -5.22 1.88
CA GLU A 164 6.42 -4.53 2.57
C GLU A 164 5.92 -3.21 3.18
N PHE A 165 6.80 -2.58 3.97
CA PHE A 165 6.54 -1.22 4.46
C PHE A 165 6.34 -0.26 3.28
N GLY A 166 5.29 0.56 3.36
CA GLY A 166 4.88 1.46 2.30
C GLY A 166 3.69 0.96 1.47
N ASP A 167 3.38 -0.35 1.51
CA ASP A 167 2.17 -0.90 0.87
C ASP A 167 0.90 -0.65 1.69
N SER A 168 1.04 -0.33 2.98
CA SER A 168 -0.07 0.06 3.87
C SER A 168 -0.96 1.12 3.23
N GLY A 169 -2.27 0.95 3.28
CA GLY A 169 -3.27 1.82 2.68
C GLY A 169 -3.47 1.62 1.18
N GLY A 170 -2.64 0.79 0.53
CA GLY A 170 -2.78 0.44 -0.88
C GLY A 170 -4.03 -0.39 -1.17
N PRO A 171 -4.45 -0.43 -2.45
CA PRO A 171 -5.65 -1.15 -2.87
C PRO A 171 -5.45 -2.66 -2.92
N LEU A 172 -6.52 -3.38 -2.54
CA LEU A 172 -6.86 -4.70 -3.06
C LEU A 172 -8.00 -4.49 -4.06
N PHE A 173 -7.73 -4.73 -5.33
CA PHE A 173 -8.75 -4.72 -6.37
C PHE A 173 -9.35 -6.11 -6.54
N ASP A 174 -10.66 -6.16 -6.84
CA ASP A 174 -11.35 -7.39 -7.25
C ASP A 174 -11.01 -7.78 -8.70
N GLY A 175 -11.62 -8.88 -9.19
CA GLY A 175 -11.42 -9.36 -10.55
C GLY A 175 -11.89 -8.41 -11.66
N ASP A 176 -12.75 -7.43 -11.33
CA ASP A 176 -13.23 -6.40 -12.24
C ASP A 176 -12.38 -5.10 -12.16
N GLY A 177 -11.34 -5.08 -11.32
CA GLY A 177 -10.48 -3.91 -11.10
C GLY A 177 -11.12 -2.83 -10.21
N ARG A 178 -12.12 -3.17 -9.40
CA ARG A 178 -12.75 -2.26 -8.44
C ARG A 178 -12.10 -2.41 -7.07
N LEU A 179 -12.05 -1.33 -6.32
CA LEU A 179 -11.48 -1.30 -4.98
C LEU A 179 -12.35 -2.09 -4.00
N ALA A 180 -11.86 -3.24 -3.56
CA ALA A 180 -12.54 -4.15 -2.64
C ALA A 180 -11.97 -4.14 -1.23
N GLY A 181 -10.69 -3.74 -1.06
CA GLY A 181 -10.03 -3.69 0.25
C GLY A 181 -8.91 -2.66 0.32
N VAL A 182 -8.57 -2.28 1.55
CA VAL A 182 -7.47 -1.36 1.88
C VAL A 182 -6.42 -2.14 2.69
N GLN A 183 -5.18 -2.19 2.22
CA GLN A 183 -4.09 -2.90 2.87
C GLN A 183 -3.83 -2.34 4.27
N SER A 184 -3.92 -3.19 5.27
CA SER A 184 -3.75 -2.80 6.68
C SER A 184 -2.51 -3.43 7.32
N ALA A 185 -2.32 -4.73 7.17
CA ALA A 185 -1.22 -5.45 7.80
C ALA A 185 -0.79 -6.65 6.97
N ALA A 186 0.36 -7.22 7.32
CA ALA A 186 0.84 -8.46 6.74
C ALA A 186 1.36 -9.41 7.81
N ALA A 187 1.43 -10.71 7.50
CA ALA A 187 1.97 -11.74 8.37
C ALA A 187 3.02 -12.59 7.66
N GLY A 188 3.77 -13.36 8.45
CA GLY A 188 4.90 -14.13 7.96
C GLY A 188 5.94 -13.22 7.30
N PRO A 189 6.55 -13.65 6.20
CA PRO A 189 7.47 -12.81 5.43
C PRO A 189 6.73 -11.84 4.47
N GLY A 190 5.52 -11.38 4.81
CA GLY A 190 4.71 -10.51 3.96
C GLY A 190 3.89 -11.22 2.88
N THR A 191 3.83 -12.54 2.90
CA THR A 191 3.07 -13.35 1.93
C THR A 191 1.59 -13.52 2.31
N VAL A 192 1.21 -13.20 3.53
CA VAL A 192 -0.18 -13.13 3.98
C VAL A 192 -0.53 -11.67 4.23
N ALA A 193 -1.55 -11.17 3.56
CA ALA A 193 -2.01 -9.80 3.64
C ALA A 193 -3.39 -9.71 4.30
N PHE A 194 -3.61 -8.62 5.04
CA PHE A 194 -4.88 -8.31 5.69
C PHE A 194 -5.40 -6.97 5.17
N HIS A 195 -6.63 -6.99 4.66
CA HIS A 195 -7.24 -5.81 4.05
C HIS A 195 -8.55 -5.46 4.76
N VAL A 196 -8.76 -4.19 5.04
CA VAL A 196 -10.05 -3.68 5.52
C VAL A 196 -11.04 -3.72 4.36
N PRO A 197 -12.20 -4.43 4.47
CA PRO A 197 -13.14 -4.58 3.36
C PRO A 197 -13.88 -3.28 3.07
N VAL A 198 -13.89 -2.84 1.81
CA VAL A 198 -14.55 -1.59 1.37
C VAL A 198 -16.06 -1.67 1.48
N THR A 199 -16.67 -2.82 1.19
CA THR A 199 -18.12 -3.02 1.23
C THR A 199 -18.72 -2.71 2.60
N GLU A 200 -18.02 -3.05 3.67
CA GLU A 200 -18.48 -2.80 5.06
C GLU A 200 -18.32 -1.35 5.47
N HIS A 201 -17.47 -0.61 4.78
CA HIS A 201 -17.21 0.81 5.03
C HIS A 201 -17.88 1.72 3.99
N MET A 202 -18.65 1.16 3.06
CA MET A 202 -19.28 1.88 1.96
C MET A 202 -20.08 3.10 2.42
N ASP A 203 -20.92 2.93 3.43
CA ASP A 203 -21.77 4.03 3.94
C ASP A 203 -20.92 5.14 4.60
N TRP A 204 -19.85 4.78 5.28
CA TRP A 204 -18.93 5.73 5.89
C TRP A 204 -18.12 6.48 4.82
N ILE A 205 -17.57 5.75 3.84
CA ILE A 205 -16.83 6.33 2.72
C ILE A 205 -17.70 7.32 1.96
N CYS A 206 -18.90 6.90 1.52
CA CYS A 206 -19.79 7.74 0.73
C CYS A 206 -20.30 8.97 1.50
N ARG A 207 -20.57 8.84 2.80
CA ARG A 207 -21.01 9.95 3.65
C ARG A 207 -19.98 11.06 3.72
N HIS A 208 -18.70 10.73 3.78
CA HIS A 208 -17.63 11.71 3.93
C HIS A 208 -17.05 12.21 2.61
N SER A 209 -17.02 11.38 1.58
CA SER A 209 -16.48 11.75 0.27
C SER A 209 -17.51 12.33 -0.69
N GLY A 210 -18.80 12.21 -0.38
CA GLY A 210 -19.89 12.62 -1.28
C GLY A 210 -20.12 11.68 -2.46
N LEU A 211 -19.43 10.55 -2.51
CA LEU A 211 -19.63 9.55 -3.55
C LEU A 211 -21.02 8.92 -3.47
N GLN A 212 -21.55 8.55 -4.65
CA GLN A 212 -22.77 7.76 -4.70
C GLN A 212 -22.51 6.34 -4.20
N ARG A 213 -23.42 5.85 -3.36
CA ARG A 213 -23.31 4.52 -2.78
C ARG A 213 -23.43 3.44 -3.86
N THR A 214 -22.42 2.61 -3.99
CA THR A 214 -22.49 1.38 -4.80
C THR A 214 -23.38 0.36 -4.11
N LYS A 215 -24.33 -0.24 -4.84
CA LYS A 215 -25.18 -1.33 -4.30
C LYS A 215 -24.33 -2.55 -4.05
N ILE A 216 -24.40 -3.09 -2.83
CA ILE A 216 -23.74 -4.36 -2.48
C ILE A 216 -24.60 -5.51 -2.97
N SER A 217 -24.03 -6.40 -3.75
CA SER A 217 -24.75 -7.46 -4.49
C SER A 217 -24.89 -8.76 -3.71
N ASP A 218 -24.06 -8.97 -2.69
CA ASP A 218 -23.93 -10.24 -1.97
C ASP A 218 -23.68 -10.05 -0.48
N GLN A 219 -23.72 -11.14 0.27
CA GLN A 219 -23.41 -11.14 1.69
C GLN A 219 -21.94 -11.50 1.91
N PRO A 220 -21.27 -10.92 2.93
CA PRO A 220 -19.90 -11.28 3.25
C PRO A 220 -19.81 -12.75 3.72
N SER A 221 -18.64 -13.36 3.48
CA SER A 221 -18.32 -14.68 4.00
C SER A 221 -18.34 -14.71 5.54
N VAL A 222 -18.52 -15.88 6.12
CA VAL A 222 -18.49 -16.07 7.57
C VAL A 222 -17.11 -15.70 8.14
N ASN A 223 -17.11 -14.95 9.24
CA ASN A 223 -15.88 -14.59 9.93
C ASN A 223 -15.28 -15.77 10.69
N VAL A 224 -13.97 -15.93 10.56
CA VAL A 224 -13.18 -16.92 11.31
C VAL A 224 -12.44 -16.20 12.46
N ASP A 225 -12.44 -16.81 13.65
CA ASP A 225 -11.65 -16.30 14.78
C ASP A 225 -10.15 -16.51 14.50
N SER A 226 -9.35 -15.47 14.60
CA SER A 226 -7.90 -15.52 14.38
C SER A 226 -7.16 -16.45 15.36
N LYS A 227 -7.72 -16.68 16.56
CA LYS A 227 -7.16 -17.62 17.53
C LYS A 227 -7.07 -19.04 17.01
N ALA A 228 -7.92 -19.42 16.02
CA ALA A 228 -7.85 -20.70 15.34
C ALA A 228 -6.66 -20.81 14.37
N HIS A 229 -6.02 -19.67 14.02
CA HIS A 229 -4.90 -19.63 13.08
C HIS A 229 -3.92 -18.50 13.46
N PRO A 230 -2.94 -18.76 14.31
CA PRO A 230 -2.03 -17.73 14.84
C PRO A 230 -0.92 -17.38 13.85
N THR A 231 -1.26 -16.89 12.66
CA THR A 231 -0.28 -16.52 11.61
C THR A 231 0.07 -15.04 11.61
N TYR A 232 -0.61 -14.21 12.39
CA TYR A 232 -0.29 -12.80 12.47
C TYR A 232 0.91 -12.55 13.41
N VAL A 233 2.01 -12.09 12.84
CA VAL A 233 3.13 -11.51 13.59
C VAL A 233 3.10 -10.02 13.35
N PRO A 234 2.93 -9.17 14.39
CA PRO A 234 2.97 -7.72 14.22
C PRO A 234 4.28 -7.30 13.53
N GLN A 235 4.19 -6.50 12.49
CA GLN A 235 5.37 -5.93 11.85
C GLN A 235 6.07 -4.96 12.85
N PRO A 236 7.39 -4.91 12.90
CA PRO A 236 8.10 -3.93 13.70
C PRO A 236 7.75 -2.52 13.20
N ARG A 237 7.83 -1.54 14.10
CA ARG A 237 7.55 -0.13 13.79
C ARG A 237 8.35 0.33 12.58
N PHE A 238 7.73 1.18 11.75
CA PHE A 238 8.27 1.72 10.51
C PHE A 238 9.73 2.19 10.66
N PRO A 239 10.59 1.88 9.68
CA PRO A 239 11.90 2.52 9.63
C PRO A 239 11.70 4.02 9.45
N VAL A 240 12.48 4.80 10.19
CA VAL A 240 12.54 6.26 10.00
C VAL A 240 13.00 6.52 8.57
N ILE A 241 12.23 7.31 7.81
CA ILE A 241 12.64 7.74 6.48
C ILE A 241 13.91 8.59 6.65
N GLY A 242 15.05 8.07 6.20
CA GLY A 242 16.31 8.77 6.29
C GLY A 242 16.35 9.96 5.32
N SER A 243 17.23 10.95 5.60
CA SER A 243 17.46 12.11 4.75
C SER A 243 17.79 11.77 3.29
N SER A 244 18.36 10.59 3.00
CA SER A 244 18.61 10.09 1.65
C SER A 244 17.36 9.88 0.81
N VAL A 245 16.23 9.57 1.42
CA VAL A 245 14.93 9.43 0.74
C VAL A 245 14.42 10.79 0.30
N ILE A 246 14.59 11.80 1.15
CA ILE A 246 14.22 13.19 0.84
C ILE A 246 15.06 13.71 -0.33
N GLU A 247 16.37 13.43 -0.37
CA GLU A 247 17.23 13.79 -1.49
C GLU A 247 16.85 13.10 -2.81
N SER A 248 16.41 11.83 -2.76
CA SER A 248 15.91 11.14 -3.95
C SER A 248 14.61 11.74 -4.48
N LEU A 249 13.72 12.22 -3.59
CA LEU A 249 12.51 12.97 -3.98
C LEU A 249 12.86 14.30 -4.66
N LEU A 250 13.90 14.99 -4.20
CA LEU A 250 14.38 16.24 -4.81
C LEU A 250 14.83 16.08 -6.26
N ASN A 251 15.50 14.95 -6.58
CA ASN A 251 15.97 14.64 -7.93
C ASN A 251 14.84 14.33 -8.92
N TYR A 252 13.59 14.11 -8.43
CA TYR A 252 12.40 13.93 -9.26
C TYR A 252 11.64 15.22 -9.59
N ASN A 253 12.26 16.42 -9.41
CA ASN A 253 11.63 17.72 -9.61
C ASN A 253 10.45 18.03 -8.65
N PHE A 254 10.50 17.52 -7.42
CA PHE A 254 9.55 17.92 -6.39
C PHE A 254 10.01 19.23 -5.74
N ASP A 255 9.14 20.22 -5.71
CA ASP A 255 9.40 21.50 -5.04
C ASP A 255 9.10 21.37 -3.53
N LEU A 256 10.15 21.08 -2.75
CA LEU A 256 10.05 20.93 -1.29
C LEU A 256 9.86 22.25 -0.52
N ARG A 257 9.81 23.41 -1.17
CA ARG A 257 9.64 24.71 -0.48
C ARG A 257 8.31 24.84 0.26
N TYR A 258 7.39 23.88 0.08
CA TYR A 258 6.05 23.88 0.68
C TYR A 258 5.88 22.92 1.87
N PHE A 259 6.96 22.31 2.39
CA PHE A 259 6.90 21.41 3.54
C PHE A 259 6.71 22.11 4.90
N GLN A 260 6.57 23.41 4.94
CA GLN A 260 6.27 24.15 6.18
C GLN A 260 4.77 24.35 6.32
N MET A 261 4.14 23.57 7.20
CA MET A 261 2.78 23.86 7.65
C MET A 261 2.78 25.17 8.45
N PRO A 262 1.78 26.04 8.32
CA PRO A 262 1.66 27.18 9.19
C PRO A 262 1.47 26.70 10.62
N THR A 263 2.38 27.09 11.50
CA THR A 263 2.23 26.91 12.95
C THR A 263 0.96 27.65 13.36
N SER A 264 -0.07 26.91 13.80
CA SER A 264 -1.22 27.52 14.44
C SER A 264 -0.78 28.26 15.69
N SER A 265 -0.87 29.57 15.64
CA SER A 265 -0.82 30.46 16.80
C SER A 265 -2.06 30.28 17.66
#